data_f2140291d777e5643618b5c1bdfcde79
#
_entry.id   f2140291d777e5643618b5c1bdfcde79
#
_cell.length_a   1.000
_cell.length_b   1.000
_cell.length_c   1.000
_cell.angle_alpha   90.00
_cell.angle_beta   90.00
_cell.angle_gamma   90.00
#
_symmetry.space_group_name_H-M   'P 1'
#
loop_
_entity.id
_entity.type
_entity.pdbx_description
1 polymer ?
#
loop_
_entity_poly.entity_id
_entity_poly.type
_entity_poly.pdbx_seq_one_letter_code
_entity_poly.pdbx_strand_id
1 'polypeptide(L)'
;MKILVIGSGGREHALAWKIAQNKEVSRVYVAPGNAGTATNPDMMNVPISSVSDLLAFAQKEQIGLTIVGPEAPLSQGVVDAFRAAGLKIFGPTKAAAQLESSKDFAKAFMQRHGIPTAKYQTFTDAQKAHDYVSAQGAPIVIKADGLAAGKGVVVAMNLDEAHAAIDAMLSDNKLGDAGARVVIEEFLSGEEASFMVMVDGKNILALATSQDHKRLLDGDQGPNTGGMGAYSPAPVVTPEIHARALREVIRPTVEGMAKDGIPYTGFLYAGLMISPDGSIKTLEFNCRMGDPETQPIMMRLKSDFVALVEHAVNGTLDKAEAEWDRRTALGVVMASHNYPDTPRLGDEITGLAKHFQGGDLQDGYVFHAGTQLKDGKVVTSGGRVLCVTALGETVKFAQQQAYKIVDDIKFDGSQNRMDIGFRAIKG
;
A
#
# COMPACT_ATOMS: atom_id res chain seq x y z
N MET A 1 -2.67 -14.44 -22.74
CA MET A 1 -1.47 -14.33 -21.87
C MET A 1 -1.81 -14.79 -20.47
N LYS A 2 -0.90 -15.51 -19.80
CA LYS A 2 -0.99 -15.85 -18.38
C LYS A 2 -0.28 -14.81 -17.55
N ILE A 3 -0.90 -14.34 -16.47
CA ILE A 3 -0.34 -13.31 -15.58
C ILE A 3 -0.26 -13.86 -14.15
N LEU A 4 0.84 -13.57 -13.47
CA LEU A 4 1.07 -13.89 -12.07
C LEU A 4 1.01 -12.61 -11.23
N VAL A 5 0.19 -12.61 -10.18
CA VAL A 5 0.17 -11.57 -9.13
C VAL A 5 0.76 -12.19 -7.87
N ILE A 6 1.80 -11.57 -7.35
CA ILE A 6 2.47 -12.03 -6.11
C ILE A 6 1.83 -11.32 -4.92
N GLY A 7 1.37 -12.10 -3.96
CA GLY A 7 0.80 -11.64 -2.70
C GLY A 7 -0.54 -12.30 -2.35
N SER A 8 -1.10 -11.93 -1.22
CA SER A 8 -2.30 -12.55 -0.65
C SER A 8 -3.31 -11.56 -0.05
N GLY A 9 -3.04 -10.28 -0.12
CA GLY A 9 -3.84 -9.24 0.52
C GLY A 9 -4.96 -8.67 -0.36
N GLY A 10 -5.65 -7.68 0.17
CA GLY A 10 -6.73 -6.99 -0.53
C GLY A 10 -6.23 -6.23 -1.76
N ARG A 11 -5.05 -5.66 -1.67
CA ARG A 11 -4.36 -5.04 -2.81
C ARG A 11 -4.16 -6.02 -3.95
N GLU A 12 -3.67 -7.22 -3.67
CA GLU A 12 -3.44 -8.26 -4.68
C GLU A 12 -4.75 -8.77 -5.27
N HIS A 13 -5.79 -8.92 -4.46
CA HIS A 13 -7.12 -9.26 -4.96
C HIS A 13 -7.65 -8.18 -5.91
N ALA A 14 -7.48 -6.90 -5.57
CA ALA A 14 -7.91 -5.80 -6.43
C ALA A 14 -7.11 -5.73 -7.74
N LEU A 15 -5.80 -5.95 -7.70
CA LEU A 15 -4.96 -6.04 -8.90
C LEU A 15 -5.40 -7.20 -9.80
N ALA A 16 -5.57 -8.39 -9.23
CA ALA A 16 -6.02 -9.57 -9.97
C ALA A 16 -7.42 -9.38 -10.57
N TRP A 17 -8.33 -8.78 -9.81
CA TRP A 17 -9.68 -8.44 -10.27
C TRP A 17 -9.65 -7.51 -11.49
N LYS A 18 -8.79 -6.49 -11.46
CA LYS A 18 -8.64 -5.56 -12.58
C LYS A 18 -8.00 -6.21 -13.80
N ILE A 19 -6.98 -7.03 -13.59
CA ILE A 19 -6.31 -7.80 -14.66
C ILE A 19 -7.28 -8.77 -15.35
N ALA A 20 -8.12 -9.45 -14.57
CA ALA A 20 -9.08 -10.42 -15.09
C ALA A 20 -10.15 -9.81 -16.02
N GLN A 21 -10.33 -8.50 -16.02
CA GLN A 21 -11.22 -7.78 -16.93
C GLN A 21 -10.67 -7.71 -18.37
N ASN A 22 -9.38 -7.94 -18.58
CA ASN A 22 -8.77 -7.99 -19.89
C ASN A 22 -9.08 -9.35 -20.55
N LYS A 23 -9.76 -9.32 -21.69
CA LYS A 23 -10.21 -10.51 -22.42
C LYS A 23 -9.07 -11.34 -23.04
N GLU A 24 -7.89 -10.74 -23.21
CA GLU A 24 -6.72 -11.44 -23.75
C GLU A 24 -5.92 -12.18 -22.66
N VAL A 25 -6.24 -11.94 -21.39
CA VAL A 25 -5.67 -12.68 -20.26
C VAL A 25 -6.40 -14.01 -20.14
N SER A 26 -5.67 -15.10 -20.39
CA SER A 26 -6.25 -16.45 -20.36
C SER A 26 -6.36 -17.01 -18.94
N ARG A 27 -5.51 -16.54 -18.02
CA ARG A 27 -5.49 -16.97 -16.61
C ARG A 27 -4.74 -15.96 -15.75
N VAL A 28 -5.31 -15.66 -14.60
CA VAL A 28 -4.63 -14.92 -13.52
C VAL A 28 -4.27 -15.90 -12.41
N TYR A 29 -2.97 -16.04 -12.14
CA TYR A 29 -2.48 -16.77 -10.96
C TYR A 29 -2.18 -15.77 -9.84
N VAL A 30 -2.53 -16.14 -8.62
CA VAL A 30 -2.25 -15.32 -7.43
C VAL A 30 -1.48 -16.17 -6.43
N ALA A 31 -0.30 -15.73 -6.03
CA ALA A 31 0.60 -16.52 -5.18
C ALA A 31 0.96 -15.76 -3.90
N PRO A 32 0.52 -16.23 -2.72
CA PRO A 32 -0.29 -17.43 -2.50
C PRO A 32 -1.80 -17.24 -2.69
N GLY A 33 -2.31 -15.98 -2.76
CA GLY A 33 -3.73 -15.68 -2.87
C GLY A 33 -4.48 -15.80 -1.53
N ASN A 34 -5.79 -15.69 -1.60
CA ASN A 34 -6.70 -15.77 -0.46
C ASN A 34 -8.01 -16.45 -0.86
N ALA A 35 -9.02 -16.44 0.01
CA ALA A 35 -10.31 -17.06 -0.30
C ALA A 35 -11.06 -16.35 -1.45
N GLY A 36 -10.92 -15.04 -1.58
CA GLY A 36 -11.55 -14.28 -2.66
C GLY A 36 -10.96 -14.62 -4.03
N THR A 37 -9.66 -14.77 -4.13
CA THR A 37 -8.99 -15.18 -5.36
C THR A 37 -9.16 -16.68 -5.66
N ALA A 38 -9.32 -17.52 -4.63
CA ALA A 38 -9.60 -18.94 -4.79
C ALA A 38 -11.00 -19.23 -5.35
N THR A 39 -11.97 -18.40 -5.01
CA THR A 39 -13.37 -18.61 -5.41
C THR A 39 -13.77 -17.87 -6.70
N ASN A 40 -12.90 -17.02 -7.21
CA ASN A 40 -13.14 -16.34 -8.49
C ASN A 40 -12.79 -17.27 -9.65
N PRO A 41 -13.72 -17.49 -10.63
CA PRO A 41 -13.48 -18.43 -11.73
C PRO A 41 -12.35 -18.03 -12.68
N ASP A 42 -12.00 -16.74 -12.73
CA ASP A 42 -10.95 -16.22 -13.60
C ASP A 42 -9.55 -16.26 -12.96
N MET A 43 -9.47 -16.64 -11.68
CA MET A 43 -8.23 -16.66 -10.89
C MET A 43 -7.92 -18.05 -10.38
N MET A 44 -6.64 -18.30 -10.11
CA MET A 44 -6.17 -19.53 -9.48
C MET A 44 -5.09 -19.22 -8.48
N ASN A 45 -5.27 -19.67 -7.24
CA ASN A 45 -4.25 -19.56 -6.20
C ASN A 45 -3.12 -20.56 -6.44
N VAL A 46 -1.91 -20.13 -6.14
CA VAL A 46 -0.70 -20.97 -6.14
C VAL A 46 -0.03 -20.84 -4.78
N PRO A 47 0.04 -21.92 -3.96
CA PRO A 47 0.46 -21.84 -2.57
C PRO A 47 1.99 -21.77 -2.43
N ILE A 48 2.61 -20.77 -3.05
CA ILE A 48 4.05 -20.52 -3.02
C ILE A 48 4.33 -19.07 -2.67
N SER A 49 5.47 -18.80 -2.06
CA SER A 49 5.87 -17.44 -1.65
C SER A 49 7.37 -17.17 -1.77
N SER A 50 8.23 -18.20 -1.79
CA SER A 50 9.67 -17.99 -1.94
C SER A 50 10.03 -17.51 -3.36
N VAL A 51 11.06 -16.69 -3.49
CA VAL A 51 11.52 -16.19 -4.79
C VAL A 51 11.85 -17.36 -5.73
N SER A 52 12.52 -18.39 -5.24
CA SER A 52 12.88 -19.56 -6.06
C SER A 52 11.67 -20.34 -6.56
N ASP A 53 10.65 -20.54 -5.72
CA ASP A 53 9.43 -21.25 -6.11
C ASP A 53 8.60 -20.41 -7.10
N LEU A 54 8.51 -19.10 -6.88
CA LEU A 54 7.83 -18.17 -7.79
C LEU A 54 8.48 -18.18 -9.17
N LEU A 55 9.81 -18.13 -9.21
CA LEU A 55 10.56 -18.18 -10.48
C LEU A 55 10.34 -19.51 -11.20
N ALA A 56 10.47 -20.64 -10.51
CA ALA A 56 10.24 -21.97 -11.08
C ALA A 56 8.83 -22.12 -11.63
N PHE A 57 7.83 -21.64 -10.91
CA PHE A 57 6.44 -21.63 -11.34
C PHE A 57 6.24 -20.78 -12.59
N ALA A 58 6.78 -19.56 -12.61
CA ALA A 58 6.66 -18.67 -13.76
C ALA A 58 7.30 -19.22 -15.03
N GLN A 59 8.42 -19.93 -14.90
CA GLN A 59 9.08 -20.63 -16.02
C GLN A 59 8.24 -21.82 -16.50
N LYS A 60 7.78 -22.66 -15.60
CA LYS A 60 7.00 -23.86 -15.91
C LYS A 60 5.68 -23.52 -16.60
N GLU A 61 4.95 -22.55 -16.06
CA GLU A 61 3.63 -22.13 -16.58
C GLU A 61 3.74 -21.14 -17.74
N GLN A 62 4.93 -20.72 -18.11
CA GLN A 62 5.16 -19.73 -19.17
C GLN A 62 4.38 -18.43 -18.91
N ILE A 63 4.55 -17.87 -17.72
CA ILE A 63 3.92 -16.62 -17.34
C ILE A 63 4.45 -15.49 -18.24
N GLY A 64 3.53 -14.76 -18.85
CA GLY A 64 3.87 -13.66 -19.76
C GLY A 64 4.19 -12.34 -19.07
N LEU A 65 3.64 -12.13 -17.86
CA LEU A 65 3.84 -10.93 -17.06
C LEU A 65 3.61 -11.24 -15.59
N THR A 66 4.48 -10.75 -14.73
CA THR A 66 4.33 -10.83 -13.27
C THR A 66 4.24 -9.45 -12.65
N ILE A 67 3.31 -9.27 -11.72
CA ILE A 67 3.11 -8.04 -10.97
C ILE A 67 3.29 -8.33 -9.49
N VAL A 68 4.14 -7.56 -8.83
CA VAL A 68 4.44 -7.73 -7.40
C VAL A 68 3.54 -6.83 -6.57
N GLY A 69 2.79 -7.42 -5.64
CA GLY A 69 1.92 -6.69 -4.73
C GLY A 69 2.65 -6.15 -3.49
N PRO A 70 3.22 -7.00 -2.61
CA PRO A 70 3.80 -6.58 -1.35
C PRO A 70 5.29 -6.24 -1.44
N GLU A 71 5.80 -5.62 -0.39
CA GLU A 71 7.19 -5.17 -0.27
C GLU A 71 8.21 -6.30 -0.02
N ALA A 72 7.84 -7.34 0.69
CA ALA A 72 8.79 -8.39 1.09
C ALA A 72 9.47 -9.08 -0.10
N PRO A 73 8.74 -9.57 -1.12
CA PRO A 73 9.37 -10.15 -2.32
C PRO A 73 10.29 -9.17 -3.05
N LEU A 74 9.95 -7.89 -3.07
CA LEU A 74 10.79 -6.86 -3.70
C LEU A 74 12.14 -6.73 -2.97
N SER A 75 12.12 -6.66 -1.66
CA SER A 75 13.33 -6.60 -0.83
C SER A 75 14.16 -7.88 -0.87
N GLN A 76 13.55 -9.00 -1.24
CA GLN A 76 14.21 -10.30 -1.41
C GLN A 76 14.79 -10.50 -2.83
N GLY A 77 14.57 -9.58 -3.75
CA GLY A 77 15.15 -9.62 -5.09
C GLY A 77 14.36 -10.43 -6.12
N VAL A 78 13.04 -10.58 -5.96
CA VAL A 78 12.18 -11.29 -6.93
C VAL A 78 12.28 -10.70 -8.34
N VAL A 79 12.35 -9.38 -8.46
CA VAL A 79 12.46 -8.70 -9.76
C VAL A 79 13.79 -9.01 -10.42
N ASP A 80 14.89 -8.94 -9.66
CA ASP A 80 16.23 -9.28 -10.15
C ASP A 80 16.28 -10.72 -10.67
N ALA A 81 15.73 -11.66 -9.91
CA ALA A 81 15.71 -13.08 -10.29
C ALA A 81 14.92 -13.34 -11.59
N PHE A 82 13.73 -12.74 -11.72
CA PHE A 82 12.89 -12.88 -12.91
C PHE A 82 13.54 -12.27 -14.13
N ARG A 83 14.12 -11.07 -14.01
CA ARG A 83 14.82 -10.41 -15.12
C ARG A 83 16.05 -11.19 -15.58
N ALA A 84 16.83 -11.74 -14.64
CA ALA A 84 17.97 -12.60 -14.97
C ALA A 84 17.55 -13.85 -15.74
N ALA A 85 16.34 -14.34 -15.57
CA ALA A 85 15.75 -15.46 -16.30
C ALA A 85 15.01 -15.04 -17.60
N GLY A 86 15.04 -13.76 -17.95
CA GLY A 86 14.37 -13.23 -19.15
C GLY A 86 12.85 -13.11 -19.03
N LEU A 87 12.29 -13.13 -17.83
CA LEU A 87 10.86 -13.02 -17.56
C LEU A 87 10.45 -11.57 -17.31
N LYS A 88 9.33 -11.15 -17.91
CA LYS A 88 8.76 -9.82 -17.68
C LYS A 88 8.13 -9.75 -16.30
N ILE A 89 8.53 -8.74 -15.54
CA ILE A 89 8.03 -8.48 -14.19
C ILE A 89 7.98 -6.97 -13.94
N PHE A 90 6.90 -6.50 -13.32
CA PHE A 90 6.73 -5.11 -12.96
C PHE A 90 6.97 -4.93 -11.46
N GLY A 91 8.02 -4.19 -11.14
CA GLY A 91 8.45 -3.88 -9.80
C GLY A 91 9.89 -3.35 -9.81
N PRO A 92 10.36 -2.71 -8.72
CA PRO A 92 11.74 -2.27 -8.60
C PRO A 92 12.68 -3.43 -8.29
N THR A 93 13.94 -3.28 -8.69
CA THR A 93 15.02 -4.17 -8.25
C THR A 93 15.19 -4.10 -6.74
N LYS A 94 15.88 -5.07 -6.16
CA LYS A 94 16.21 -5.07 -4.72
C LYS A 94 16.93 -3.77 -4.32
N ALA A 95 17.87 -3.30 -5.15
CA ALA A 95 18.59 -2.06 -4.91
C ALA A 95 17.66 -0.84 -4.91
N ALA A 96 16.74 -0.74 -5.88
CA ALA A 96 15.78 0.36 -5.97
C ALA A 96 14.72 0.27 -4.85
N ALA A 97 14.34 -0.93 -4.43
CA ALA A 97 13.38 -1.15 -3.34
C ALA A 97 13.88 -0.66 -1.96
N GLN A 98 15.15 -0.31 -1.83
CA GLN A 98 15.70 0.31 -0.61
C GLN A 98 15.00 1.64 -0.26
N LEU A 99 14.37 2.32 -1.21
CA LEU A 99 13.53 3.49 -0.91
C LEU A 99 12.42 3.20 0.10
N GLU A 100 11.96 1.95 0.18
CA GLU A 100 11.00 1.50 1.19
C GLU A 100 11.67 0.64 2.27
N SER A 101 12.56 -0.27 1.90
CA SER A 101 13.15 -1.23 2.83
C SER A 101 14.16 -0.62 3.81
N SER A 102 14.66 0.58 3.53
CA SER A 102 15.53 1.33 4.43
C SER A 102 15.13 2.81 4.48
N LYS A 103 14.65 3.24 5.62
CA LYS A 103 14.28 4.66 5.84
C LYS A 103 15.51 5.56 5.84
N ASP A 104 16.63 5.07 6.36
CA ASP A 104 17.90 5.79 6.31
C ASP A 104 18.37 6.01 4.87
N PHE A 105 18.31 4.98 4.03
CA PHE A 105 18.59 5.09 2.60
C PHE A 105 17.68 6.15 1.94
N ALA A 106 16.36 6.07 2.18
CA ALA A 106 15.40 7.00 1.60
C ALA A 106 15.65 8.45 2.04
N LYS A 107 15.95 8.66 3.31
CA LYS A 107 16.25 10.00 3.85
C LYS A 107 17.54 10.58 3.28
N ALA A 108 18.60 9.80 3.24
CA ALA A 108 19.87 10.23 2.64
C ALA A 108 19.70 10.54 1.14
N PHE A 109 18.92 9.72 0.43
CA PHE A 109 18.57 9.92 -0.97
C PHE A 109 17.81 11.24 -1.18
N MET A 110 16.76 11.48 -0.40
CA MET A 110 15.97 12.72 -0.51
C MET A 110 16.80 13.95 -0.21
N GLN A 111 17.67 13.90 0.79
CA GLN A 111 18.57 14.99 1.13
C GLN A 111 19.54 15.29 -0.01
N ARG A 112 20.17 14.25 -0.58
CA ARG A 112 21.14 14.37 -1.67
C ARG A 112 20.55 14.94 -2.96
N HIS A 113 19.30 14.60 -3.25
CA HIS A 113 18.60 15.03 -4.47
C HIS A 113 17.64 16.20 -4.26
N GLY A 114 17.65 16.83 -3.07
CA GLY A 114 16.86 18.03 -2.78
C GLY A 114 15.34 17.80 -2.76
N ILE A 115 14.91 16.59 -2.42
CA ILE A 115 13.50 16.24 -2.32
C ILE A 115 12.97 16.67 -0.93
N PRO A 116 11.87 17.45 -0.85
CA PRO A 116 11.35 17.94 0.43
C PRO A 116 10.95 16.79 1.35
N THR A 117 11.51 16.79 2.56
CA THR A 117 11.17 15.83 3.62
C THR A 117 11.45 16.44 4.99
N ALA A 118 10.97 15.79 6.06
CA ALA A 118 11.22 16.18 7.43
C ALA A 118 12.72 16.17 7.76
N LYS A 119 13.15 17.09 8.60
CA LYS A 119 14.50 17.03 9.20
C LYS A 119 14.64 15.74 9.99
N TYR A 120 15.79 15.11 9.90
CA TYR A 120 16.00 13.80 10.51
C TYR A 120 17.43 13.60 10.99
N GLN A 121 17.59 12.60 11.85
CA GLN A 121 18.87 12.00 12.16
C GLN A 121 18.72 10.52 12.47
N THR A 122 19.71 9.73 12.09
CA THR A 122 19.71 8.27 12.25
C THR A 122 20.62 7.87 13.40
N PHE A 123 20.19 6.88 14.20
CA PHE A 123 20.92 6.41 15.38
C PHE A 123 20.96 4.89 15.44
N THR A 124 22.11 4.37 15.86
CA THR A 124 22.29 2.97 16.29
C THR A 124 22.54 2.88 17.80
N ASP A 125 22.90 3.97 18.43
CA ASP A 125 23.20 4.10 19.86
C ASP A 125 22.00 4.73 20.59
N ALA A 126 21.42 3.99 21.54
CA ALA A 126 20.23 4.43 22.26
C ALA A 126 20.48 5.72 23.07
N GLN A 127 21.64 5.87 23.71
CA GLN A 127 21.94 7.05 24.50
C GLN A 127 22.00 8.30 23.63
N LYS A 128 22.64 8.23 22.48
CA LYS A 128 22.68 9.34 21.51
C LYS A 128 21.30 9.70 20.99
N ALA A 129 20.45 8.70 20.75
CA ALA A 129 19.06 8.92 20.37
C ALA A 129 18.27 9.63 21.46
N HIS A 130 18.42 9.22 22.72
CA HIS A 130 17.79 9.88 23.87
C HIS A 130 18.25 11.33 24.02
N ASP A 131 19.55 11.59 23.88
CA ASP A 131 20.12 12.93 23.96
C ASP A 131 19.56 13.86 22.87
N TYR A 132 19.45 13.32 21.64
CA TYR A 132 18.89 14.05 20.51
C TYR A 132 17.42 14.44 20.72
N VAL A 133 16.60 13.50 21.18
CA VAL A 133 15.18 13.74 21.46
C VAL A 133 15.01 14.76 22.58
N SER A 134 15.82 14.68 23.64
CA SER A 134 15.81 15.66 24.74
C SER A 134 16.15 17.06 24.25
N ALA A 135 17.07 17.19 23.29
CA ALA A 135 17.46 18.47 22.71
C ALA A 135 16.40 19.03 21.73
N GLN A 136 15.77 18.17 20.92
CA GLN A 136 14.78 18.58 19.91
C GLN A 136 13.41 18.88 20.52
N GLY A 137 13.04 18.15 21.58
CA GLY A 137 11.70 18.25 22.19
C GLY A 137 10.64 17.43 21.45
N ALA A 138 9.41 17.52 21.94
CA ALA A 138 8.23 16.87 21.36
C ALA A 138 7.22 17.92 20.85
N PRO A 139 6.34 17.59 19.89
CA PRO A 139 6.20 16.27 19.26
C PRO A 139 7.38 15.92 18.34
N ILE A 140 7.63 14.62 18.21
CA ILE A 140 8.72 14.09 17.38
C ILE A 140 8.35 12.67 16.91
N VAL A 141 8.96 12.20 15.80
CA VAL A 141 8.64 10.90 15.21
C VAL A 141 9.84 9.97 15.30
N ILE A 142 9.63 8.77 15.83
CA ILE A 142 10.63 7.71 15.93
C ILE A 142 10.25 6.56 14.99
N LYS A 143 11.14 6.23 14.06
CA LYS A 143 10.90 5.18 13.07
C LYS A 143 12.00 4.12 13.13
N ALA A 144 11.61 2.84 13.15
CA ALA A 144 12.54 1.75 12.87
C ALA A 144 12.97 1.81 11.40
N ASP A 145 14.25 1.56 11.12
CA ASP A 145 14.80 1.70 9.77
C ASP A 145 14.23 0.70 8.76
N GLY A 146 14.06 -0.56 9.17
CA GLY A 146 13.63 -1.65 8.29
C GLY A 146 12.12 -1.80 8.16
N LEU A 147 11.71 -2.84 7.44
CA LEU A 147 10.30 -3.20 7.27
C LEU A 147 9.72 -3.73 8.59
N ALA A 148 8.69 -3.09 9.09
CA ALA A 148 8.06 -3.42 10.36
C ALA A 148 6.53 -3.47 10.31
N ALA A 149 5.96 -3.63 9.12
CA ALA A 149 4.51 -3.81 8.88
C ALA A 149 3.63 -2.76 9.61
N GLY A 150 4.02 -1.49 9.56
CA GLY A 150 3.31 -0.38 10.22
C GLY A 150 3.55 -0.25 11.73
N LYS A 151 4.26 -1.20 12.36
CA LYS A 151 4.55 -1.19 13.79
C LYS A 151 5.83 -0.43 14.16
N GLY A 152 6.61 -0.05 13.17
CA GLY A 152 7.90 0.61 13.34
C GLY A 152 7.85 2.14 13.36
N VAL A 153 6.68 2.75 13.50
CA VAL A 153 6.53 4.22 13.53
C VAL A 153 5.78 4.63 14.78
N VAL A 154 6.40 5.50 15.58
CA VAL A 154 5.79 6.11 16.78
C VAL A 154 5.80 7.61 16.60
N VAL A 155 4.62 8.21 16.56
CA VAL A 155 4.44 9.67 16.64
C VAL A 155 4.33 10.02 18.11
N ALA A 156 5.45 10.49 18.69
CA ALA A 156 5.53 10.80 20.11
C ALA A 156 5.07 12.26 20.35
N MET A 157 3.97 12.42 21.07
CA MET A 157 3.42 13.73 21.39
C MET A 157 4.10 14.36 22.62
N ASN A 158 4.82 13.57 23.40
CA ASN A 158 5.60 14.00 24.56
C ASN A 158 6.93 13.23 24.63
N LEU A 159 7.84 13.70 25.48
CA LEU A 159 9.18 13.11 25.62
C LEU A 159 9.14 11.68 26.19
N ASP A 160 8.22 11.37 27.08
CA ASP A 160 8.11 10.03 27.67
C ASP A 160 7.78 8.98 26.59
N GLU A 161 6.85 9.30 25.68
CA GLU A 161 6.53 8.43 24.53
C GLU A 161 7.74 8.27 23.60
N ALA A 162 8.49 9.34 23.37
CA ALA A 162 9.67 9.31 22.51
C ALA A 162 10.78 8.43 23.10
N HIS A 163 11.09 8.60 24.38
CA HIS A 163 12.07 7.78 25.08
C HIS A 163 11.67 6.31 25.15
N ALA A 164 10.39 6.03 25.41
CA ALA A 164 9.87 4.67 25.42
C ALA A 164 9.99 3.99 24.03
N ALA A 165 9.75 4.73 22.95
CA ALA A 165 9.90 4.23 21.58
C ALA A 165 11.36 3.88 21.27
N ILE A 166 12.31 4.73 21.66
CA ILE A 166 13.75 4.47 21.50
C ILE A 166 14.16 3.20 22.24
N ASP A 167 13.74 3.06 23.49
CA ASP A 167 14.04 1.87 24.30
C ASP A 167 13.45 0.60 23.68
N ALA A 168 12.19 0.65 23.24
CA ALA A 168 11.54 -0.50 22.60
C ALA A 168 12.25 -0.95 21.31
N MET A 169 12.72 0.00 20.51
CA MET A 169 13.34 -0.31 19.21
C MET A 169 14.82 -0.66 19.34
N LEU A 170 15.62 0.15 20.04
CA LEU A 170 17.08 -0.01 20.12
C LEU A 170 17.54 -0.84 21.32
N SER A 171 16.99 -0.60 22.51
CA SER A 171 17.48 -1.26 23.73
C SER A 171 16.86 -2.64 23.91
N ASP A 172 15.54 -2.76 23.72
CA ASP A 172 14.81 -4.01 23.92
C ASP A 172 14.74 -4.87 22.65
N ASN A 173 15.17 -4.33 21.52
CA ASN A 173 15.18 -4.98 20.21
C ASN A 173 13.84 -5.65 19.84
N LYS A 174 12.72 -5.04 20.18
CA LYS A 174 11.37 -5.60 19.96
C LYS A 174 11.03 -5.82 18.49
N LEU A 175 11.74 -5.15 17.58
CA LEU A 175 11.54 -5.25 16.12
C LEU A 175 12.67 -5.99 15.41
N GLY A 176 13.58 -6.66 16.17
CA GLY A 176 14.70 -7.40 15.60
C GLY A 176 15.59 -6.52 14.70
N ASP A 177 16.01 -7.04 13.57
CA ASP A 177 16.90 -6.34 12.64
C ASP A 177 16.30 -5.03 12.11
N ALA A 178 14.98 -4.94 11.98
CA ALA A 178 14.30 -3.72 11.56
C ALA A 178 14.47 -2.56 12.55
N GLY A 179 14.62 -2.86 13.83
CA GLY A 179 14.85 -1.90 14.91
C GLY A 179 16.31 -1.68 15.29
N ALA A 180 17.26 -2.34 14.62
CA ALA A 180 18.69 -2.17 14.90
C ALA A 180 19.19 -0.74 14.66
N ARG A 181 18.45 0.03 13.91
CA ARG A 181 18.70 1.44 13.61
C ARG A 181 17.36 2.19 13.63
N VAL A 182 17.36 3.42 14.18
CA VAL A 182 16.18 4.28 14.20
C VAL A 182 16.44 5.58 13.46
N VAL A 183 15.42 6.06 12.78
CA VAL A 183 15.38 7.39 12.15
C VAL A 183 14.45 8.25 12.99
N ILE A 184 14.98 9.36 13.52
CA ILE A 184 14.21 10.33 14.31
C ILE A 184 13.95 11.55 13.45
N GLU A 185 12.67 11.90 13.28
CA GLU A 185 12.23 12.96 12.40
C GLU A 185 11.43 14.04 13.13
N GLU A 186 11.51 15.27 12.62
CA GLU A 186 10.60 16.32 13.06
C GLU A 186 9.14 15.92 12.80
N PHE A 187 8.27 16.34 13.70
CA PHE A 187 6.83 16.17 13.52
C PHE A 187 6.32 17.12 12.42
N LEU A 188 5.60 16.59 11.45
CA LEU A 188 4.97 17.36 10.40
C LEU A 188 3.47 17.45 10.66
N SER A 189 2.92 18.67 10.54
CA SER A 189 1.47 18.92 10.61
C SER A 189 0.90 19.19 9.23
N GLY A 190 -0.35 18.79 9.04
CA GLY A 190 -1.05 18.94 7.77
C GLY A 190 -1.97 17.76 7.53
N GLU A 191 -2.31 17.54 6.28
CA GLU A 191 -3.17 16.45 5.82
C GLU A 191 -2.35 15.49 4.95
N GLU A 192 -2.38 14.22 5.30
CA GLU A 192 -1.65 13.19 4.55
C GLU A 192 -2.39 12.79 3.28
N ALA A 193 -1.64 12.56 2.21
CA ALA A 193 -2.16 12.00 0.97
C ALA A 193 -1.22 10.94 0.40
N SER A 194 -1.80 9.97 -0.29
CA SER A 194 -1.10 8.91 -1.00
C SER A 194 -1.01 9.28 -2.47
N PHE A 195 0.21 9.51 -2.95
CA PHE A 195 0.49 9.90 -4.33
C PHE A 195 1.24 8.78 -5.03
N MET A 196 0.55 8.08 -5.93
CA MET A 196 1.08 6.90 -6.59
C MET A 196 1.27 7.12 -8.08
N VAL A 197 2.36 6.58 -8.59
CA VAL A 197 2.70 6.63 -10.01
C VAL A 197 3.23 5.28 -10.48
N MET A 198 3.15 5.04 -11.79
CA MET A 198 3.90 3.99 -12.47
C MET A 198 5.15 4.61 -13.09
N VAL A 199 6.27 3.89 -13.02
CA VAL A 199 7.57 4.35 -13.52
C VAL A 199 8.23 3.24 -14.35
N ASP A 200 8.81 3.62 -15.49
CA ASP A 200 9.51 2.69 -16.40
C ASP A 200 11.02 2.89 -16.47
N GLY A 201 11.59 3.57 -15.49
CA GLY A 201 13.00 3.97 -15.44
C GLY A 201 13.24 5.45 -15.74
N LYS A 202 12.41 6.06 -16.57
CA LYS A 202 12.47 7.48 -16.92
C LYS A 202 11.11 8.17 -17.06
N ASN A 203 10.11 7.45 -17.58
CA ASN A 203 8.78 8.00 -17.78
C ASN A 203 7.90 7.72 -16.57
N ILE A 204 6.96 8.62 -16.33
CA ILE A 204 6.06 8.61 -15.17
C ILE A 204 4.63 8.69 -15.65
N LEU A 205 3.78 7.78 -15.18
CA LEU A 205 2.34 7.84 -15.35
C LEU A 205 1.68 7.99 -13.98
N ALA A 206 1.08 9.14 -13.70
CA ALA A 206 0.36 9.35 -12.46
C ALA A 206 -0.91 8.50 -12.40
N LEU A 207 -1.12 7.85 -11.26
CA LEU A 207 -2.37 7.17 -10.92
C LEU A 207 -3.27 8.10 -10.11
N ALA A 208 -4.51 7.66 -9.84
CA ALA A 208 -5.41 8.43 -8.99
C ALA A 208 -4.83 8.56 -7.58
N THR A 209 -5.05 9.73 -6.96
CA THR A 209 -4.67 9.99 -5.58
C THR A 209 -5.61 9.30 -4.59
N SER A 210 -5.17 9.13 -3.37
CA SER A 210 -5.96 8.53 -2.29
C SER A 210 -5.57 9.11 -0.94
N GLN A 211 -6.44 8.94 0.05
CA GLN A 211 -6.14 9.17 1.46
C GLN A 211 -6.58 7.95 2.25
N ASP A 212 -5.74 7.50 3.18
CA ASP A 212 -6.05 6.39 4.08
C ASP A 212 -6.33 6.84 5.51
N HIS A 213 -6.86 5.93 6.31
CA HIS A 213 -7.11 6.09 7.74
C HIS A 213 -6.28 5.08 8.52
N LYS A 214 -5.21 5.54 9.17
CA LYS A 214 -4.22 4.67 9.82
C LYS A 214 -4.59 4.22 11.23
N ARG A 215 -5.40 4.99 11.94
CA ARG A 215 -5.83 4.66 13.31
C ARG A 215 -6.97 3.65 13.32
N LEU A 216 -6.98 2.81 14.35
CA LEU A 216 -7.95 1.73 14.49
C LEU A 216 -9.38 2.22 14.71
N LEU A 217 -9.56 3.28 15.51
CA LEU A 217 -10.84 3.74 16.01
C LEU A 217 -11.30 5.03 15.35
N ASP A 218 -12.61 5.27 15.40
CA ASP A 218 -13.23 6.51 14.93
C ASP A 218 -12.57 7.74 15.54
N GLY A 219 -12.59 8.84 14.79
CA GLY A 219 -11.97 10.09 15.22
C GLY A 219 -10.45 10.04 15.28
N ASP A 220 -9.82 9.12 14.54
CA ASP A 220 -8.37 8.91 14.53
C ASP A 220 -7.81 8.60 15.92
N GLN A 221 -8.49 7.75 16.65
CA GLN A 221 -8.10 7.26 17.97
C GLN A 221 -7.55 5.83 17.92
N GLY A 222 -6.89 5.43 19.01
CA GLY A 222 -6.34 4.09 19.13
C GLY A 222 -4.99 3.92 18.44
N PRO A 223 -4.49 2.67 18.35
CA PRO A 223 -3.19 2.38 17.76
C PRO A 223 -3.16 2.60 16.26
N ASN A 224 -1.97 2.80 15.71
CA ASN A 224 -1.72 2.74 14.26
C ASN A 224 -1.93 1.33 13.72
N THR A 225 -2.41 1.25 12.50
CA THR A 225 -2.67 0.02 11.76
C THR A 225 -2.04 0.06 10.38
N GLY A 226 -2.25 -0.97 9.59
CA GLY A 226 -1.91 -0.98 8.16
C GLY A 226 -2.84 -0.12 7.29
N GLY A 227 -3.91 0.42 7.86
CA GLY A 227 -4.97 1.19 7.21
C GLY A 227 -6.34 0.56 7.42
N MET A 228 -7.28 1.36 7.93
CA MET A 228 -8.66 0.92 8.24
C MET A 228 -9.66 1.34 7.16
N GLY A 229 -9.18 1.98 6.12
CA GLY A 229 -9.98 2.42 4.99
C GLY A 229 -9.26 3.47 4.18
N ALA A 230 -9.79 3.74 2.99
CA ALA A 230 -9.24 4.75 2.09
C ALA A 230 -10.31 5.22 1.12
N TYR A 231 -10.10 6.38 0.52
CA TYR A 231 -10.93 6.88 -0.57
C TYR A 231 -10.07 7.51 -1.65
N SER A 232 -10.61 7.59 -2.85
CA SER A 232 -9.98 8.15 -4.04
C SER A 232 -11.02 8.91 -4.86
N PRO A 233 -10.72 10.12 -5.41
CA PRO A 233 -9.46 10.84 -5.25
C PRO A 233 -9.30 11.49 -3.88
N ALA A 234 -8.11 12.01 -3.59
CA ALA A 234 -7.82 12.81 -2.41
C ALA A 234 -8.16 14.28 -2.67
N PRO A 235 -9.18 14.87 -2.05
CA PRO A 235 -9.54 16.27 -2.29
C PRO A 235 -8.45 17.27 -1.92
N VAL A 236 -7.62 16.95 -0.94
CA VAL A 236 -6.48 17.79 -0.52
C VAL A 236 -5.44 17.93 -1.64
N VAL A 237 -5.35 16.96 -2.53
CA VAL A 237 -4.46 17.02 -3.70
C VAL A 237 -5.20 17.76 -4.84
N THR A 238 -5.17 19.07 -4.78
CA THR A 238 -5.69 19.95 -5.84
C THR A 238 -4.83 19.79 -7.11
N PRO A 239 -5.28 20.25 -8.28
CA PRO A 239 -4.47 20.26 -9.50
C PRO A 239 -3.09 20.92 -9.31
N GLU A 240 -3.02 22.01 -8.55
CA GLU A 240 -1.76 22.67 -8.22
C GLU A 240 -0.84 21.78 -7.37
N ILE A 241 -1.37 21.17 -6.31
CA ILE A 241 -0.62 20.26 -5.45
C ILE A 241 -0.16 19.03 -6.24
N HIS A 242 -1.00 18.50 -7.12
CA HIS A 242 -0.66 17.39 -8.01
C HIS A 242 0.55 17.73 -8.90
N ALA A 243 0.52 18.89 -9.55
CA ALA A 243 1.62 19.35 -10.40
C ALA A 243 2.92 19.56 -9.59
N ARG A 244 2.81 20.11 -8.37
CA ARG A 244 3.95 20.29 -7.48
C ARG A 244 4.52 18.97 -6.99
N ALA A 245 3.68 18.01 -6.63
CA ALA A 245 4.13 16.68 -6.22
C ALA A 245 4.94 15.99 -7.32
N LEU A 246 4.49 16.08 -8.58
CA LEU A 246 5.24 15.56 -9.72
C LEU A 246 6.58 16.27 -9.90
N ARG A 247 6.60 17.60 -9.82
CA ARG A 247 7.80 18.41 -10.05
C ARG A 247 8.80 18.35 -8.89
N GLU A 248 8.32 18.38 -7.66
CA GLU A 248 9.16 18.54 -6.47
C GLU A 248 9.56 17.20 -5.82
N VAL A 249 8.76 16.15 -6.01
CA VAL A 249 8.96 14.85 -5.37
C VAL A 249 9.21 13.73 -6.37
N ILE A 250 8.26 13.46 -7.25
CA ILE A 250 8.31 12.25 -8.10
C ILE A 250 9.40 12.33 -9.15
N ARG A 251 9.43 13.40 -9.94
CA ARG A 251 10.44 13.55 -10.99
C ARG A 251 11.87 13.56 -10.43
N PRO A 252 12.17 14.33 -9.37
CA PRO A 252 13.50 14.27 -8.75
C PRO A 252 13.87 12.88 -8.22
N THR A 253 12.90 12.11 -7.75
CA THR A 253 13.12 10.73 -7.30
C THR A 253 13.51 9.83 -8.47
N VAL A 254 12.75 9.85 -9.55
CA VAL A 254 13.00 9.02 -10.74
C VAL A 254 14.35 9.37 -11.39
N GLU A 255 14.61 10.66 -11.58
CA GLU A 255 15.87 11.16 -12.13
C GLU A 255 17.05 10.88 -11.20
N GLY A 256 16.88 11.06 -9.91
CA GLY A 256 17.91 10.78 -8.90
C GLY A 256 18.29 9.31 -8.82
N MET A 257 17.32 8.41 -8.88
CA MET A 257 17.56 6.97 -8.91
C MET A 257 18.34 6.56 -10.15
N ALA A 258 17.99 7.08 -11.31
CA ALA A 258 18.73 6.85 -12.55
C ALA A 258 20.17 7.38 -12.46
N LYS A 259 20.34 8.59 -11.92
CA LYS A 259 21.66 9.22 -11.72
C LYS A 259 22.54 8.42 -10.76
N ASP A 260 21.95 7.82 -9.73
CA ASP A 260 22.68 6.99 -8.77
C ASP A 260 22.96 5.57 -9.32
N GLY A 261 22.60 5.27 -10.56
CA GLY A 261 22.87 3.98 -11.22
C GLY A 261 21.89 2.86 -10.84
N ILE A 262 20.78 3.18 -10.20
CA ILE A 262 19.72 2.25 -9.81
C ILE A 262 18.35 2.75 -10.31
N PRO A 263 18.13 2.75 -11.65
CA PRO A 263 16.90 3.26 -12.22
C PRO A 263 15.68 2.55 -11.62
N TYR A 264 14.62 3.31 -11.38
CA TYR A 264 13.41 2.82 -10.76
C TYR A 264 12.40 2.39 -11.82
N THR A 265 11.90 1.15 -11.72
CA THR A 265 10.75 0.64 -12.47
C THR A 265 9.77 0.04 -11.48
N GLY A 266 8.49 0.23 -11.72
CA GLY A 266 7.45 -0.28 -10.81
C GLY A 266 6.49 0.81 -10.36
N PHE A 267 5.67 0.48 -9.38
CA PHE A 267 4.86 1.46 -8.67
C PHE A 267 5.74 2.24 -7.70
N LEU A 268 5.56 3.54 -7.67
CA LEU A 268 6.19 4.41 -6.66
C LEU A 268 5.09 5.16 -5.93
N TYR A 269 5.02 4.96 -4.64
CA TYR A 269 4.06 5.61 -3.75
C TYR A 269 4.80 6.58 -2.84
N ALA A 270 4.54 7.87 -3.01
CA ALA A 270 4.99 8.91 -2.11
C ALA A 270 3.88 9.22 -1.09
N GLY A 271 4.13 8.98 0.18
CA GLY A 271 3.32 9.49 1.27
C GLY A 271 3.66 10.96 1.48
N LEU A 272 2.69 11.85 1.27
CA LEU A 272 2.89 13.29 1.32
C LEU A 272 2.18 13.91 2.52
N MET A 273 2.83 14.82 3.20
CA MET A 273 2.19 15.75 4.13
C MET A 273 1.98 17.08 3.43
N ILE A 274 0.73 17.52 3.36
CA ILE A 274 0.32 18.77 2.72
C ILE A 274 -0.08 19.74 3.82
N SER A 275 0.71 20.80 3.99
CA SER A 275 0.46 21.83 4.99
C SER A 275 -0.64 22.79 4.52
N PRO A 276 -1.29 23.52 5.45
CA PRO A 276 -2.34 24.49 5.09
C PRO A 276 -1.90 25.58 4.10
N ASP A 277 -0.61 25.92 4.07
CA ASP A 277 -0.03 26.87 3.11
C ASP A 277 0.25 26.26 1.72
N GLY A 278 -0.07 24.98 1.53
CA GLY A 278 0.16 24.24 0.28
C GLY A 278 1.58 23.68 0.12
N SER A 279 2.46 23.83 1.11
CA SER A 279 3.78 23.21 1.07
C SER A 279 3.67 21.68 1.21
N ILE A 280 4.57 20.97 0.54
CA ILE A 280 4.57 19.51 0.48
C ILE A 280 5.88 19.00 1.09
N LYS A 281 5.78 18.02 1.97
CA LYS A 281 6.92 17.22 2.42
C LYS A 281 6.64 15.74 2.28
N THR A 282 7.64 15.00 1.86
CA THR A 282 7.57 13.54 1.73
C THR A 282 7.74 12.90 3.09
N LEU A 283 6.74 12.12 3.50
CA LEU A 283 6.79 11.32 4.73
C LEU A 283 7.62 10.06 4.54
N GLU A 284 7.34 9.35 3.45
CA GLU A 284 8.01 8.09 3.11
C GLU A 284 7.76 7.74 1.65
N PHE A 285 8.57 6.81 1.12
CA PHE A 285 8.30 6.12 -0.12
C PHE A 285 7.88 4.67 0.16
N ASN A 286 6.93 4.18 -0.64
CA ASN A 286 6.63 2.77 -0.74
C ASN A 286 6.87 2.33 -2.20
N CYS A 287 7.51 1.19 -2.37
CA CYS A 287 7.93 0.70 -3.69
C CYS A 287 6.89 -0.21 -4.34
N ARG A 288 5.64 -0.03 -3.98
CA ARG A 288 4.48 -0.81 -4.38
C ARG A 288 3.22 0.05 -4.19
N MET A 289 2.09 -0.46 -4.65
CA MET A 289 0.80 0.15 -4.38
C MET A 289 0.45 0.09 -2.89
N GLY A 290 -0.38 1.01 -2.43
CA GLY A 290 -0.88 1.02 -1.05
C GLY A 290 -1.97 -0.03 -0.80
N ASP A 291 -2.12 -0.46 0.44
CA ASP A 291 -3.20 -1.30 0.92
C ASP A 291 -3.77 -0.70 2.21
N PRO A 292 -4.97 -0.10 2.23
CA PRO A 292 -6.12 -0.38 1.35
C PRO A 292 -6.40 0.63 0.22
N GLU A 293 -5.44 1.38 -0.25
CA GLU A 293 -5.66 2.41 -1.28
C GLU A 293 -5.90 1.81 -2.68
N THR A 294 -5.28 0.67 -2.99
CA THR A 294 -5.39 0.02 -4.31
C THR A 294 -6.83 -0.35 -4.65
N GLN A 295 -7.61 -0.80 -3.69
CA GLN A 295 -8.98 -1.23 -3.88
C GLN A 295 -9.87 -0.11 -4.45
N PRO A 296 -9.97 1.06 -3.82
CA PRO A 296 -10.73 2.16 -4.40
C PRO A 296 -10.11 2.72 -5.68
N ILE A 297 -8.79 2.74 -5.81
CA ILE A 297 -8.12 3.23 -7.02
C ILE A 297 -8.46 2.33 -8.23
N MET A 298 -8.39 1.02 -8.08
CA MET A 298 -8.67 0.07 -9.17
C MET A 298 -10.15 0.09 -9.58
N MET A 299 -11.08 0.37 -8.67
CA MET A 299 -12.49 0.54 -9.02
C MET A 299 -12.73 1.79 -9.88
N ARG A 300 -11.89 2.81 -9.76
CA ARG A 300 -11.99 4.03 -10.57
C ARG A 300 -11.24 3.93 -11.90
N LEU A 301 -10.31 3.01 -12.05
CA LEU A 301 -9.53 2.89 -13.29
C LEU A 301 -10.40 2.34 -14.42
N LYS A 302 -10.58 3.12 -15.49
CA LYS A 302 -11.32 2.73 -16.71
C LYS A 302 -10.42 2.12 -17.77
N SER A 303 -9.16 2.53 -17.80
CA SER A 303 -8.18 2.00 -18.75
C SER A 303 -7.87 0.52 -18.49
N ASP A 304 -7.42 -0.16 -19.54
CA ASP A 304 -6.89 -1.52 -19.44
C ASP A 304 -5.58 -1.51 -18.61
N PHE A 305 -5.65 -2.06 -17.41
CA PHE A 305 -4.52 -2.08 -16.50
C PHE A 305 -3.34 -2.90 -17.03
N VAL A 306 -3.63 -4.01 -17.73
CA VAL A 306 -2.57 -4.84 -18.34
C VAL A 306 -1.80 -4.05 -19.40
N ALA A 307 -2.48 -3.29 -20.23
CA ALA A 307 -1.85 -2.44 -21.25
C ALA A 307 -0.95 -1.37 -20.59
N LEU A 308 -1.38 -0.76 -19.49
CA LEU A 308 -0.54 0.19 -18.74
C LEU A 308 0.73 -0.46 -18.20
N VAL A 309 0.61 -1.66 -17.61
CA VAL A 309 1.76 -2.40 -17.10
C VAL A 309 2.70 -2.85 -18.23
N GLU A 310 2.16 -3.27 -19.37
CA GLU A 310 2.98 -3.60 -20.55
C GLU A 310 3.77 -2.40 -21.05
N HIS A 311 3.17 -1.21 -21.10
CA HIS A 311 3.90 0.01 -21.41
C HIS A 311 5.04 0.26 -20.40
N ALA A 312 4.79 0.02 -19.12
CA ALA A 312 5.80 0.20 -18.09
C ALA A 312 6.98 -0.77 -18.23
N VAL A 313 6.73 -2.06 -18.46
CA VAL A 313 7.82 -3.05 -18.62
C VAL A 313 8.55 -2.91 -19.95
N ASN A 314 7.93 -2.28 -20.94
CA ASN A 314 8.54 -2.03 -22.26
C ASN A 314 9.21 -0.65 -22.36
N GLY A 315 9.18 0.18 -21.31
CA GLY A 315 9.80 1.51 -21.32
C GLY A 315 9.07 2.53 -22.18
N THR A 316 7.76 2.38 -22.35
CA THR A 316 6.92 3.20 -23.24
C THR A 316 5.75 3.88 -22.51
N LEU A 317 5.90 4.17 -21.21
CA LEU A 317 4.85 4.85 -20.44
C LEU A 317 4.52 6.25 -20.97
N ASP A 318 5.44 6.90 -21.69
CA ASP A 318 5.19 8.17 -22.39
C ASP A 318 4.09 8.08 -23.45
N LYS A 319 3.73 6.87 -23.90
CA LYS A 319 2.67 6.59 -24.86
C LYS A 319 1.36 6.13 -24.20
N ALA A 320 1.34 6.00 -22.87
CA ALA A 320 0.19 5.52 -22.13
C ALA A 320 -0.58 6.67 -21.47
N GLU A 321 -1.89 6.54 -21.44
CA GLU A 321 -2.79 7.41 -20.69
C GLU A 321 -3.70 6.59 -19.81
N ALA A 322 -3.97 7.08 -18.60
CA ALA A 322 -4.91 6.46 -17.68
C ALA A 322 -6.20 7.28 -17.63
N GLU A 323 -7.32 6.63 -17.91
CA GLU A 323 -8.66 7.20 -17.81
C GLU A 323 -9.32 6.74 -16.52
N TRP A 324 -9.99 7.66 -15.83
CA TRP A 324 -10.56 7.44 -14.51
C TRP A 324 -12.06 7.71 -14.49
N ASP A 325 -12.79 6.90 -13.74
CA ASP A 325 -14.15 7.21 -13.33
C ASP A 325 -14.13 8.50 -12.50
N ARG A 326 -15.03 9.42 -12.79
CA ARG A 326 -15.13 10.70 -12.06
C ARG A 326 -15.70 10.55 -10.67
N ARG A 327 -16.41 9.45 -10.41
CA ARG A 327 -16.98 9.17 -9.11
C ARG A 327 -15.87 8.91 -8.07
N THR A 328 -16.23 9.11 -6.82
CA THR A 328 -15.37 8.72 -5.68
C THR A 328 -15.51 7.23 -5.44
N ALA A 329 -14.41 6.56 -5.14
CA ALA A 329 -14.40 5.23 -4.56
C ALA A 329 -13.96 5.30 -3.09
N LEU A 330 -14.61 4.50 -2.23
CA LEU A 330 -14.29 4.45 -0.81
C LEU A 330 -14.29 3.00 -0.34
N GLY A 331 -13.23 2.61 0.37
CA GLY A 331 -13.07 1.27 0.93
C GLY A 331 -13.07 1.30 2.46
N VAL A 332 -13.82 0.40 3.06
CA VAL A 332 -13.88 0.19 4.51
C VAL A 332 -13.23 -1.16 4.82
N VAL A 333 -12.20 -1.15 5.65
CA VAL A 333 -11.53 -2.37 6.09
C VAL A 333 -12.30 -2.97 7.27
N MET A 334 -12.56 -4.27 7.18
CA MET A 334 -13.04 -5.09 8.28
C MET A 334 -11.89 -5.94 8.79
N ALA A 335 -11.56 -5.81 10.07
CA ALA A 335 -10.41 -6.46 10.69
C ALA A 335 -10.87 -7.53 11.71
N SER A 336 -9.98 -8.48 11.98
CA SER A 336 -10.18 -9.55 12.97
C SER A 336 -10.20 -9.02 14.39
N HIS A 337 -10.76 -9.82 15.28
CA HIS A 337 -10.66 -9.61 16.72
C HIS A 337 -9.19 -9.41 17.14
N ASN A 338 -8.95 -8.44 18.00
CA ASN A 338 -7.64 -8.09 18.56
C ASN A 338 -6.63 -7.42 17.60
N TYR A 339 -6.97 -7.25 16.31
CA TYR A 339 -6.12 -6.46 15.41
C TYR A 339 -5.94 -5.02 15.95
N PRO A 340 -4.78 -4.34 15.86
CA PRO A 340 -3.55 -4.72 15.15
C PRO A 340 -2.56 -5.56 15.99
N ASP A 341 -2.91 -5.96 17.18
CA ASP A 341 -2.15 -6.92 17.98
C ASP A 341 -2.20 -8.33 17.37
N THR A 342 -2.10 -9.36 18.18
CA THR A 342 -2.23 -10.73 17.69
C THR A 342 -3.68 -11.03 17.32
N PRO A 343 -4.04 -11.11 16.04
CA PRO A 343 -5.43 -11.32 15.63
C PRO A 343 -5.89 -12.73 15.93
N ARG A 344 -7.14 -12.89 16.31
CA ARG A 344 -7.78 -14.20 16.38
C ARG A 344 -8.11 -14.66 14.95
N LEU A 345 -7.76 -15.90 14.61
CA LEU A 345 -7.94 -16.47 13.29
C LEU A 345 -8.97 -17.60 13.33
N GLY A 346 -9.61 -17.87 12.18
CA GLY A 346 -10.51 -19.00 12.00
C GLY A 346 -12.00 -18.68 12.23
N ASP A 347 -12.37 -17.42 12.43
CA ASP A 347 -13.76 -17.02 12.55
C ASP A 347 -14.46 -17.09 11.19
N GLU A 348 -15.63 -17.74 11.14
CA GLU A 348 -16.44 -17.85 9.91
C GLU A 348 -17.01 -16.50 9.52
N ILE A 349 -16.92 -16.19 8.22
CA ILE A 349 -17.47 -14.96 7.63
C ILE A 349 -18.77 -15.31 6.91
N THR A 350 -19.85 -14.65 7.29
CA THR A 350 -21.17 -14.81 6.66
C THR A 350 -21.60 -13.54 5.95
N GLY A 351 -22.59 -13.64 5.06
CA GLY A 351 -23.14 -12.49 4.33
C GLY A 351 -22.44 -12.15 3.01
N LEU A 352 -21.31 -12.81 2.70
CA LEU A 352 -20.55 -12.57 1.47
C LEU A 352 -21.35 -12.96 0.20
N ALA A 353 -22.13 -14.03 0.25
CA ALA A 353 -22.83 -14.59 -0.92
C ALA A 353 -23.80 -13.59 -1.57
N LYS A 354 -24.33 -12.62 -0.83
CA LYS A 354 -25.19 -11.57 -1.36
C LYS A 354 -24.47 -10.64 -2.34
N HIS A 355 -23.15 -10.57 -2.24
CA HIS A 355 -22.31 -9.63 -2.98
C HIS A 355 -21.40 -10.31 -4.01
N PHE A 356 -21.45 -11.65 -4.14
CA PHE A 356 -20.64 -12.44 -5.05
C PHE A 356 -21.41 -13.12 -6.20
N GLN A 357 -22.70 -12.99 -6.24
CA GLN A 357 -23.45 -13.53 -7.35
C GLN A 357 -23.28 -12.61 -8.56
N GLY A 358 -22.35 -12.97 -9.43
CA GLY A 358 -22.01 -12.47 -10.76
C GLY A 358 -22.99 -11.60 -11.55
N GLY A 359 -23.68 -10.75 -10.89
CA GLY A 359 -24.56 -9.73 -11.43
C GLY A 359 -23.98 -8.37 -11.05
N ASP A 360 -24.00 -7.50 -11.98
CA ASP A 360 -23.75 -6.07 -11.97
C ASP A 360 -23.67 -5.36 -10.60
N LEU A 361 -22.70 -5.73 -9.76
CA LEU A 361 -22.27 -4.85 -8.69
C LEU A 361 -21.39 -3.76 -9.34
N GLN A 362 -22.02 -2.99 -10.23
CA GLN A 362 -21.33 -1.91 -10.95
C GLN A 362 -20.70 -0.89 -10.00
N ASP A 363 -21.20 -0.80 -8.76
CA ASP A 363 -20.86 0.26 -7.82
C ASP A 363 -20.31 -0.21 -6.48
N GLY A 364 -20.15 -1.51 -6.25
CA GLY A 364 -19.60 -2.06 -5.01
C GLY A 364 -18.89 -3.40 -5.19
N TYR A 365 -17.85 -3.66 -4.40
CA TYR A 365 -17.11 -4.92 -4.41
C TYR A 365 -16.48 -5.20 -3.05
N VAL A 366 -16.42 -6.49 -2.67
CA VAL A 366 -15.76 -6.93 -1.45
C VAL A 366 -14.43 -7.61 -1.81
N PHE A 367 -13.34 -6.92 -1.55
CA PHE A 367 -12.00 -7.46 -1.74
C PHE A 367 -11.56 -8.22 -0.49
N HIS A 368 -11.04 -9.43 -0.68
CA HIS A 368 -10.52 -10.26 0.39
C HIS A 368 -9.06 -9.94 0.67
N ALA A 369 -8.70 -9.95 1.95
CA ALA A 369 -7.33 -9.88 2.43
C ALA A 369 -7.02 -11.13 3.26
N GLY A 370 -7.00 -11.04 4.57
CA GLY A 370 -6.76 -12.18 5.46
C GLY A 370 -7.94 -13.14 5.53
N THR A 371 -8.20 -13.86 4.47
CA THR A 371 -9.23 -14.90 4.38
C THR A 371 -8.67 -16.19 3.81
N GLN A 372 -9.24 -17.32 4.21
CA GLN A 372 -8.95 -18.63 3.63
C GLN A 372 -10.21 -19.49 3.56
N LEU A 373 -10.19 -20.47 2.68
CA LEU A 373 -11.22 -21.51 2.64
C LEU A 373 -10.88 -22.61 3.64
N LYS A 374 -11.83 -22.97 4.49
CA LYS A 374 -11.73 -24.07 5.42
C LYS A 374 -13.06 -24.81 5.46
N ASP A 375 -13.05 -26.08 5.08
CA ASP A 375 -14.25 -26.93 5.04
C ASP A 375 -15.41 -26.29 4.23
N GLY A 376 -15.07 -25.67 3.09
CA GLY A 376 -16.04 -25.00 2.22
C GLY A 376 -16.53 -23.64 2.71
N LYS A 377 -16.02 -23.15 3.84
CA LYS A 377 -16.38 -21.86 4.43
C LYS A 377 -15.23 -20.87 4.31
N VAL A 378 -15.58 -19.58 4.20
CA VAL A 378 -14.61 -18.49 4.26
C VAL A 378 -14.39 -18.14 5.73
N VAL A 379 -13.13 -18.20 6.18
CA VAL A 379 -12.76 -17.87 7.56
C VAL A 379 -11.66 -16.81 7.58
N THR A 380 -11.53 -16.11 8.71
CA THR A 380 -10.45 -15.14 8.92
C THR A 380 -9.09 -15.86 8.99
N SER A 381 -8.08 -15.29 8.35
CA SER A 381 -6.70 -15.82 8.34
C SER A 381 -5.64 -14.74 8.52
N GLY A 382 -6.04 -13.52 8.81
CA GLY A 382 -5.13 -12.39 9.01
C GLY A 382 -5.78 -11.26 9.79
N GLY A 383 -5.03 -10.19 10.03
CA GLY A 383 -5.49 -9.04 10.79
C GLY A 383 -6.53 -8.22 10.04
N ARG A 384 -6.19 -7.72 8.86
CA ARG A 384 -7.15 -7.10 7.96
C ARG A 384 -7.77 -8.19 7.09
N VAL A 385 -9.08 -8.29 7.11
CA VAL A 385 -9.82 -9.44 6.57
C VAL A 385 -10.45 -9.13 5.23
N LEU A 386 -11.19 -8.05 5.16
CA LEU A 386 -11.91 -7.59 3.96
C LEU A 386 -11.72 -6.10 3.77
N CYS A 387 -11.84 -5.65 2.52
CA CYS A 387 -12.02 -4.24 2.18
C CYS A 387 -13.31 -4.12 1.34
N VAL A 388 -14.32 -3.53 1.93
CA VAL A 388 -15.61 -3.29 1.28
C VAL A 388 -15.56 -1.96 0.56
N THR A 389 -15.62 -2.00 -0.77
CA THR A 389 -15.38 -0.81 -1.59
C THR A 389 -16.62 -0.48 -2.42
N ALA A 390 -16.95 0.80 -2.51
CA ALA A 390 -18.08 1.29 -3.29
C ALA A 390 -17.75 2.58 -4.03
N LEU A 391 -18.41 2.79 -5.17
CA LEU A 391 -18.40 4.03 -5.95
C LEU A 391 -19.61 4.90 -5.58
N GLY A 392 -19.45 6.21 -5.67
CA GLY A 392 -20.53 7.17 -5.47
C GLY A 392 -20.19 8.53 -6.05
N GLU A 393 -21.21 9.28 -6.43
CA GLU A 393 -21.04 10.62 -7.01
C GLU A 393 -20.32 11.59 -6.04
N THR A 394 -20.42 11.36 -4.75
CA THR A 394 -19.71 12.08 -3.71
C THR A 394 -19.09 11.11 -2.71
N VAL A 395 -18.11 11.59 -1.92
CA VAL A 395 -17.52 10.79 -0.83
C VAL A 395 -18.60 10.28 0.13
N LYS A 396 -19.55 11.13 0.49
CA LYS A 396 -20.66 10.76 1.39
C LYS A 396 -21.54 9.66 0.79
N PHE A 397 -21.83 9.72 -0.49
CA PHE A 397 -22.63 8.70 -1.16
C PHE A 397 -21.87 7.37 -1.26
N ALA A 398 -20.59 7.41 -1.65
CA ALA A 398 -19.72 6.22 -1.66
C ALA A 398 -19.62 5.59 -0.25
N GLN A 399 -19.48 6.40 0.78
CA GLN A 399 -19.47 5.97 2.18
C GLN A 399 -20.77 5.23 2.54
N GLN A 400 -21.92 5.81 2.22
CA GLN A 400 -23.22 5.19 2.51
C GLN A 400 -23.36 3.84 1.79
N GLN A 401 -22.93 3.74 0.54
CA GLN A 401 -23.02 2.49 -0.20
C GLN A 401 -22.06 1.41 0.38
N ALA A 402 -20.86 1.79 0.75
CA ALA A 402 -19.90 0.86 1.37
C ALA A 402 -20.44 0.31 2.69
N TYR A 403 -20.96 1.16 3.57
CA TYR A 403 -21.49 0.71 4.87
C TYR A 403 -22.75 -0.15 4.76
N LYS A 404 -23.59 0.02 3.73
CA LYS A 404 -24.68 -0.91 3.46
C LYS A 404 -24.18 -2.33 3.23
N ILE A 405 -23.08 -2.48 2.51
CA ILE A 405 -22.47 -3.79 2.26
C ILE A 405 -21.82 -4.32 3.55
N VAL A 406 -21.13 -3.47 4.31
CA VAL A 406 -20.52 -3.83 5.60
C VAL A 406 -21.57 -4.41 6.56
N ASP A 407 -22.76 -3.81 6.59
CA ASP A 407 -23.85 -4.24 7.49
C ASP A 407 -24.34 -5.67 7.21
N ASP A 408 -24.19 -6.15 5.99
CA ASP A 408 -24.58 -7.52 5.60
C ASP A 408 -23.54 -8.58 5.99
N ILE A 409 -22.29 -8.18 6.21
CA ILE A 409 -21.16 -9.09 6.46
C ILE A 409 -20.96 -9.24 7.97
N LYS A 410 -20.87 -10.49 8.45
CA LYS A 410 -20.70 -10.80 9.87
C LYS A 410 -19.59 -11.82 10.10
N PHE A 411 -18.75 -11.54 11.06
CA PHE A 411 -17.86 -12.51 11.70
C PHE A 411 -17.57 -12.06 13.13
N ASP A 412 -17.34 -13.02 14.01
CA ASP A 412 -17.18 -12.75 15.43
C ASP A 412 -15.95 -11.89 15.72
N GLY A 413 -16.12 -10.86 16.54
CA GLY A 413 -15.05 -9.92 16.90
C GLY A 413 -14.61 -8.98 15.77
N SER A 414 -15.37 -8.88 14.69
CA SER A 414 -15.04 -7.96 13.58
C SER A 414 -14.91 -6.51 14.06
N GLN A 415 -13.92 -5.81 13.54
CA GLN A 415 -13.65 -4.41 13.83
C GLN A 415 -13.63 -3.61 12.53
N ASN A 416 -14.30 -2.49 12.51
CA ASN A 416 -14.22 -1.51 11.44
C ASN A 416 -14.51 -0.10 11.98
N ARG A 417 -14.02 0.90 11.30
CA ARG A 417 -14.39 2.30 11.57
C ARG A 417 -15.72 2.61 10.91
N MET A 418 -16.46 3.54 11.51
CA MET A 418 -17.74 4.03 10.99
C MET A 418 -17.63 5.38 10.29
N ASP A 419 -16.44 5.99 10.31
CA ASP A 419 -16.20 7.36 9.87
C ASP A 419 -15.24 7.47 8.68
N ILE A 420 -14.97 6.39 7.94
CA ILE A 420 -14.08 6.43 6.77
C ILE A 420 -14.56 7.50 5.78
N GLY A 421 -13.67 8.40 5.40
CA GLY A 421 -13.98 9.53 4.51
C GLY A 421 -14.38 10.82 5.23
N PHE A 422 -14.41 10.86 6.55
CA PHE A 422 -14.93 12.01 7.30
C PHE A 422 -14.25 13.33 6.99
N ARG A 423 -12.92 13.31 6.68
CA ARG A 423 -12.17 14.52 6.34
C ARG A 423 -12.67 15.16 5.05
N ALA A 424 -13.00 14.35 4.07
CA ALA A 424 -13.49 14.80 2.78
C ALA A 424 -14.97 15.21 2.78
N ILE A 425 -15.75 14.73 3.78
CA ILE A 425 -17.18 15.04 3.93
C ILE A 425 -17.39 16.38 4.66
N LYS A 426 -16.46 16.75 5.54
CA LYS A 426 -16.53 17.99 6.33
C LYS A 426 -16.03 19.24 5.60
N GLY A 427 -15.48 19.06 4.40
CA GLY A 427 -14.97 20.15 3.56
C GLY A 427 -16.05 20.91 2.80
#